data_18fbbf94cca703dfd9f6156592c90e83
#
_entry.id   18fbbf94cca703dfd9f6156592c90e83
#
_cell.length_a   1.000
_cell.length_b   1.000
_cell.length_c   1.000
_cell.angle_alpha   90.00
_cell.angle_beta   90.00
_cell.angle_gamma   90.00
#
_symmetry.space_group_name_H-M   'P 1'
#
loop_
_entity.id
_entity.type
_entity.pdbx_description
1 polymer ?
#
loop_
_entity_poly.entity_id
_entity_poly.type
_entity_poly.pdbx_seq_one_letter_code
_entity_poly.pdbx_strand_id
1 'polypeptide(L)'
;GFCQMARNVYGLDLGSYDIKVYDKKKDTIWKEKNVIAFKDNRDRDIFAVGDDAFSMYGKAPSNIEITFPMKEGVISRFNDMQFLLQNLLKRGRQFSRGSEYVIAVPTDVTEVEKKAFFDLVIHSTAKAKEVNIVERSIADAVGLNLDIQNTKGIMIANFGGETTELSVLAGGGMVLNRLVKVGGHTFDQGIINLVKHSHDFLIGRQTAEVLRRNFNVFTGDSDSILSVAGRDLITGVPMRKPVSIMLIRAAMKDPLLECVKAIQSLLDRTPPEVRKAIYENGIFLTGGLANMPGLEIYIEQMVGIKSRTALEPDTCAVNGLKRIIMSKDLRKLTFSMIEDNYRWMR
;
A
#
# COMPACT_ATOMS: atom_id res chain seq x y z
N GLY A 1 33.28 -30.65 -1.63
CA GLY A 1 32.05 -30.14 -2.17
C GLY A 1 31.75 -28.78 -1.55
N PHE A 2 31.95 -27.69 -2.30
CA PHE A 2 31.49 -26.38 -1.88
C PHE A 2 29.97 -26.44 -1.80
N CYS A 3 29.42 -26.43 -0.61
CA CYS A 3 28.01 -26.21 -0.38
C CYS A 3 27.74 -24.80 -0.90
N GLN A 4 27.16 -24.69 -2.09
CA GLN A 4 26.63 -23.41 -2.59
C GLN A 4 25.55 -22.99 -1.60
N MET A 5 25.88 -22.01 -0.74
CA MET A 5 24.86 -21.41 0.13
C MET A 5 23.74 -20.93 -0.77
N ALA A 6 22.55 -21.51 -0.59
CA ALA A 6 21.36 -21.09 -1.32
C ALA A 6 21.17 -19.59 -1.13
N ARG A 7 20.99 -18.86 -2.25
CA ARG A 7 20.78 -17.42 -2.22
C ARG A 7 19.48 -17.07 -1.55
N ASN A 8 19.44 -15.93 -0.87
CA ASN A 8 18.19 -15.45 -0.30
C ASN A 8 17.25 -14.92 -1.39
N VAL A 9 15.97 -15.00 -1.13
CA VAL A 9 14.92 -14.42 -1.97
C VAL A 9 14.06 -13.51 -1.09
N TYR A 10 13.86 -12.28 -1.55
CA TYR A 10 13.00 -11.30 -0.90
C TYR A 10 11.74 -11.05 -1.72
N GLY A 11 10.59 -11.01 -1.06
CA GLY A 11 9.36 -10.47 -1.63
C GLY A 11 9.16 -9.04 -1.12
N LEU A 12 9.01 -8.08 -2.02
CA LEU A 12 8.87 -6.67 -1.68
C LEU A 12 7.49 -6.15 -2.09
N ASP A 13 6.72 -5.68 -1.13
CA ASP A 13 5.50 -4.91 -1.36
C ASP A 13 5.74 -3.48 -0.87
N LEU A 14 6.04 -2.59 -1.81
CA LEU A 14 6.45 -1.23 -1.54
C LEU A 14 5.27 -0.28 -1.72
N GLY A 15 4.68 0.14 -0.61
CA GLY A 15 3.61 1.13 -0.59
C GLY A 15 4.10 2.53 -0.21
N SER A 16 3.30 3.54 -0.49
CA SER A 16 3.63 4.93 -0.14
C SER A 16 3.69 5.17 1.37
N TYR A 17 3.02 4.33 2.16
CA TYR A 17 2.97 4.43 3.62
C TYR A 17 3.78 3.35 4.32
N ASP A 18 3.66 2.10 3.88
CA ASP A 18 4.33 0.94 4.46
C ASP A 18 5.19 0.20 3.44
N ILE A 19 6.33 -0.30 3.89
CA ILE A 19 7.14 -1.29 3.19
C ILE A 19 6.91 -2.63 3.88
N LYS A 20 6.57 -3.65 3.11
CA LYS A 20 6.37 -5.02 3.60
C LYS A 20 7.31 -5.95 2.87
N VAL A 21 8.02 -6.77 3.62
CA VAL A 21 9.08 -7.63 3.08
C VAL A 21 8.90 -9.06 3.59
N TYR A 22 8.93 -10.00 2.65
CA TYR A 22 9.12 -11.41 2.94
C TYR A 22 10.59 -11.78 2.76
N ASP A 23 11.18 -12.39 3.77
CA ASP A 23 12.54 -12.91 3.78
C ASP A 23 12.50 -14.44 3.80
N LYS A 24 12.86 -15.07 2.67
CA LYS A 24 12.75 -16.53 2.53
C LYS A 24 13.66 -17.30 3.49
N LYS A 25 14.91 -16.86 3.66
CA LYS A 25 15.84 -17.56 4.56
C LYS A 25 15.37 -17.63 6.00
N LYS A 26 14.74 -16.56 6.47
CA LYS A 26 14.18 -16.48 7.81
C LYS A 26 12.73 -16.91 7.89
N ASP A 27 12.08 -17.08 6.75
CA ASP A 27 10.64 -17.34 6.64
C ASP A 27 9.82 -16.37 7.48
N THR A 28 10.13 -15.07 7.34
CA THR A 28 9.49 -14.00 8.08
C THR A 28 8.93 -12.94 7.16
N ILE A 29 7.81 -12.35 7.58
CA ILE A 29 7.26 -11.14 6.99
C ILE A 29 7.40 -10.02 8.01
N TRP A 30 7.98 -8.89 7.59
CA TRP A 30 8.09 -7.70 8.43
C TRP A 30 7.60 -6.46 7.71
N LYS A 31 7.26 -5.45 8.48
CA LYS A 31 6.69 -4.19 8.01
C LYS A 31 7.38 -3.00 8.67
N GLU A 32 7.67 -1.99 7.86
CA GLU A 32 8.24 -0.71 8.31
C GLU A 32 7.56 0.44 7.56
N LYS A 33 7.48 1.60 8.19
CA LYS A 33 7.01 2.81 7.51
C LYS A 33 7.96 3.23 6.39
N ASN A 34 7.41 3.69 5.28
CA ASN A 34 8.18 4.16 4.14
C ASN A 34 8.60 5.62 4.34
N VAL A 35 9.49 5.84 5.29
CA VAL A 35 9.95 7.17 5.72
C VAL A 35 11.45 7.12 6.00
N ILE A 36 12.15 8.18 5.62
CA ILE A 36 13.57 8.37 5.92
C ILE A 36 13.78 9.76 6.51
N ALA A 37 14.60 9.85 7.56
CA ALA A 37 14.98 11.09 8.20
C ALA A 37 16.46 11.36 7.91
N PHE A 38 16.75 12.56 7.45
CA PHE A 38 18.10 13.05 7.17
C PHE A 38 18.48 14.14 8.14
N LYS A 39 19.78 14.23 8.44
CA LYS A 39 20.35 15.40 9.10
C LYS A 39 20.38 16.56 8.09
N ASP A 40 19.97 17.73 8.53
CA ASP A 40 20.09 18.96 7.75
C ASP A 40 21.55 19.46 7.81
N ASN A 41 22.42 18.74 7.12
CA ASN A 41 23.84 19.07 6.99
C ASN A 41 24.26 18.95 5.52
N ARG A 42 25.49 19.35 5.22
CA ARG A 42 26.03 19.35 3.85
C ARG A 42 25.97 17.98 3.19
N ASP A 43 26.25 16.92 3.93
CA ASP A 43 26.34 15.54 3.43
C ASP A 43 24.99 14.82 3.43
N ARG A 44 23.97 15.42 4.02
CA ARG A 44 22.61 14.85 4.13
C ARG A 44 22.66 13.42 4.66
N ASP A 45 23.31 13.24 5.82
CA ASP A 45 23.48 11.93 6.45
C ASP A 45 22.13 11.38 6.93
N ILE A 46 21.98 10.06 6.80
CA ILE A 46 20.79 9.38 7.28
C ILE A 46 20.77 9.38 8.82
N PHE A 47 19.70 9.91 9.40
CA PHE A 47 19.48 9.93 10.84
C PHE A 47 18.67 8.74 11.32
N ALA A 48 17.57 8.41 10.63
CA ALA A 48 16.68 7.30 10.97
C ALA A 48 15.95 6.81 9.72
N VAL A 49 15.47 5.57 9.76
CA VAL A 49 14.67 4.95 8.68
C VAL A 49 13.48 4.22 9.26
N GLY A 50 12.43 4.07 8.46
CA GLY A 50 11.28 3.27 8.80
C GLY A 50 10.48 3.81 9.98
N ASP A 51 10.09 2.95 10.88
CA ASP A 51 9.26 3.29 12.04
C ASP A 51 9.93 4.33 12.95
N ASP A 52 11.25 4.26 13.10
CA ASP A 52 12.00 5.25 13.90
C ASP A 52 11.90 6.65 13.27
N ALA A 53 12.03 6.76 11.97
CA ALA A 53 11.86 8.04 11.27
C ALA A 53 10.41 8.54 11.36
N PHE A 54 9.44 7.66 11.21
CA PHE A 54 8.01 7.99 11.29
C PHE A 54 7.62 8.51 12.67
N SER A 55 8.20 7.97 13.75
CA SER A 55 7.94 8.42 15.11
C SER A 55 8.29 9.89 15.35
N MET A 56 9.18 10.44 14.50
CA MET A 56 9.60 11.84 14.54
C MET A 56 8.72 12.77 13.69
N TYR A 57 7.85 12.21 12.88
CA TYR A 57 7.03 12.99 11.95
C TYR A 57 6.10 13.96 12.68
N GLY A 58 6.14 15.23 12.27
CA GLY A 58 5.39 16.32 12.91
C GLY A 58 5.99 16.88 14.19
N LYS A 59 7.06 16.29 14.71
CA LYS A 59 7.74 16.73 15.95
C LYS A 59 9.28 16.63 15.87
N ALA A 60 9.81 16.54 14.65
CA ALA A 60 11.25 16.49 14.44
C ALA A 60 11.90 17.84 14.80
N PRO A 61 13.13 17.84 15.35
CA PRO A 61 13.94 19.06 15.49
C PRO A 61 14.14 19.73 14.13
N SER A 62 14.39 21.05 14.13
CA SER A 62 14.58 21.84 12.90
C SER A 62 15.77 21.39 12.03
N ASN A 63 16.72 20.66 12.62
CA ASN A 63 17.90 20.12 11.91
C ASN A 63 17.68 18.71 11.35
N ILE A 64 16.47 18.19 11.39
CA ILE A 64 16.10 16.89 10.83
C ILE A 64 15.03 17.07 9.75
N GLU A 65 15.30 16.56 8.56
CA GLU A 65 14.36 16.53 7.43
C GLU A 65 13.70 15.14 7.34
N ILE A 66 12.38 15.11 7.39
CA ILE A 66 11.58 13.88 7.22
C ILE A 66 11.12 13.80 5.76
N THR A 67 11.45 12.69 5.09
CA THR A 67 11.17 12.50 3.66
C THR A 67 10.37 11.23 3.43
N PHE A 68 9.32 11.34 2.61
CA PHE A 68 8.52 10.24 2.10
C PHE A 68 8.94 9.99 0.64
N PRO A 69 9.71 8.93 0.34
CA PRO A 69 10.28 8.75 -0.99
C PRO A 69 9.30 8.24 -2.05
N MET A 70 8.12 7.80 -1.64
CA MET A 70 7.04 7.41 -2.56
C MET A 70 5.82 8.31 -2.37
N LYS A 71 5.12 8.55 -3.48
CA LYS A 71 3.90 9.35 -3.50
C LYS A 71 2.88 8.73 -4.45
N GLU A 72 1.65 8.60 -3.97
CA GLU A 72 0.53 8.08 -4.76
C GLU A 72 0.86 6.75 -5.47
N GLY A 73 1.55 5.86 -4.74
CA GLY A 73 1.88 4.51 -5.19
C GLY A 73 3.15 4.37 -6.01
N VAL A 74 3.80 5.47 -6.41
CA VAL A 74 5.01 5.44 -7.23
C VAL A 74 6.22 6.05 -6.53
N ILE A 75 7.41 5.70 -7.02
CA ILE A 75 8.67 6.23 -6.48
C ILE A 75 8.85 7.66 -6.99
N SER A 76 8.83 8.64 -6.08
CA SER A 76 9.01 10.05 -6.39
C SER A 76 10.44 10.54 -6.13
N ARG A 77 11.16 9.90 -5.20
CA ARG A 77 12.54 10.18 -4.84
C ARG A 77 13.36 8.89 -4.88
N PHE A 78 13.87 8.57 -6.06
CA PHE A 78 14.50 7.27 -6.32
C PHE A 78 15.69 6.98 -5.38
N ASN A 79 16.63 7.93 -5.26
CA ASN A 79 17.81 7.72 -4.43
C ASN A 79 17.45 7.55 -2.96
N ASP A 80 16.53 8.36 -2.45
CA ASP A 80 16.08 8.28 -1.08
C ASP A 80 15.38 6.93 -0.81
N MET A 81 14.54 6.47 -1.75
CA MET A 81 13.89 5.15 -1.64
C MET A 81 14.91 4.01 -1.64
N GLN A 82 15.93 4.10 -2.47
CA GLN A 82 17.00 3.10 -2.54
C GLN A 82 17.80 3.05 -1.24
N PHE A 83 18.18 4.20 -0.68
CA PHE A 83 18.89 4.27 0.60
C PHE A 83 18.04 3.71 1.75
N LEU A 84 16.76 4.07 1.80
CA LEU A 84 15.85 3.58 2.82
C LEU A 84 15.74 2.05 2.76
N LEU A 85 15.46 1.49 1.59
CA LEU A 85 15.30 0.06 1.41
C LEU A 85 16.59 -0.69 1.77
N GLN A 86 17.75 -0.20 1.31
CA GLN A 86 19.04 -0.81 1.65
C GLN A 86 19.29 -0.82 3.16
N ASN A 87 19.00 0.29 3.84
CA ASN A 87 19.16 0.37 5.29
C ASN A 87 18.24 -0.59 6.04
N LEU A 88 17.00 -0.73 5.60
CA LEU A 88 16.06 -1.67 6.20
C LEU A 88 16.48 -3.13 5.98
N LEU A 89 16.91 -3.48 4.78
CA LEU A 89 17.37 -4.84 4.46
C LEU A 89 18.66 -5.22 5.18
N LYS A 90 19.50 -4.25 5.51
CA LYS A 90 20.77 -4.48 6.24
C LYS A 90 20.62 -4.58 7.75
N ARG A 91 19.49 -4.23 8.33
CA ARG A 91 19.32 -4.22 9.79
C ARG A 91 19.71 -5.54 10.44
N GLY A 92 20.81 -5.52 11.21
CA GLY A 92 21.29 -6.67 11.99
C GLY A 92 21.86 -7.82 11.17
N ARG A 93 22.30 -7.61 9.92
CA ARG A 93 22.76 -8.70 9.03
C ARG A 93 23.89 -8.29 8.13
N GLN A 94 24.73 -9.29 7.82
CA GLN A 94 25.61 -9.19 6.66
C GLN A 94 24.77 -9.18 5.39
N PHE A 95 25.05 -8.21 4.56
CA PHE A 95 24.41 -8.05 3.27
C PHE A 95 24.78 -9.23 2.35
N SER A 96 23.81 -10.05 1.96
CA SER A 96 24.08 -11.11 1.01
C SER A 96 24.03 -10.56 -0.41
N ARG A 97 25.18 -10.45 -1.05
CA ARG A 97 25.27 -10.14 -2.49
C ARG A 97 24.58 -11.23 -3.29
N GLY A 98 23.89 -10.85 -4.35
CA GLY A 98 23.29 -11.79 -5.28
C GLY A 98 21.97 -12.37 -4.81
N SER A 99 21.23 -11.68 -3.96
CA SER A 99 19.85 -12.04 -3.62
C SER A 99 18.92 -11.91 -4.83
N GLU A 100 17.86 -12.67 -4.81
CA GLU A 100 16.76 -12.57 -5.77
C GLU A 100 15.61 -11.76 -5.15
N TYR A 101 14.87 -11.06 -6.01
CA TYR A 101 13.75 -10.22 -5.58
C TYR A 101 12.52 -10.50 -6.42
N VAL A 102 11.38 -10.57 -5.77
CA VAL A 102 10.06 -10.53 -6.41
C VAL A 102 9.33 -9.31 -5.85
N ILE A 103 9.04 -8.35 -6.72
CA ILE A 103 8.48 -7.05 -6.32
C ILE A 103 7.04 -6.94 -6.80
N ALA A 104 6.12 -6.68 -5.87
CA ALA A 104 4.76 -6.30 -6.22
C ALA A 104 4.73 -4.84 -6.66
N VAL A 105 4.27 -4.60 -7.89
CA VAL A 105 4.15 -3.26 -8.48
C VAL A 105 2.70 -2.84 -8.57
N PRO A 106 2.39 -1.53 -8.46
CA PRO A 106 1.02 -1.06 -8.59
C PRO A 106 0.45 -1.32 -9.97
N THR A 107 -0.87 -1.45 -10.05
CA THR A 107 -1.59 -1.51 -11.31
C THR A 107 -1.81 -0.11 -11.87
N ASP A 108 -2.07 -0.02 -13.17
CA ASP A 108 -2.42 1.24 -13.85
C ASP A 108 -1.37 2.35 -13.66
N VAL A 109 -0.12 1.97 -13.72
CA VAL A 109 1.03 2.89 -13.71
C VAL A 109 1.77 2.79 -15.04
N THR A 110 2.56 3.83 -15.37
CA THR A 110 3.34 3.85 -16.60
C THR A 110 4.46 2.80 -16.59
N GLU A 111 4.95 2.43 -17.77
CA GLU A 111 6.10 1.51 -17.87
C GLU A 111 7.37 2.08 -17.22
N VAL A 112 7.57 3.39 -17.30
CA VAL A 112 8.69 4.08 -16.63
C VAL A 112 8.56 3.98 -15.11
N GLU A 113 7.37 4.20 -14.56
CA GLU A 113 7.12 4.06 -13.14
C GLU A 113 7.30 2.61 -12.66
N LYS A 114 6.85 1.65 -13.45
CA LYS A 114 7.05 0.22 -13.19
C LYS A 114 8.52 -0.16 -13.20
N LYS A 115 9.27 0.34 -14.19
CA LYS A 115 10.70 0.10 -14.31
C LYS A 115 11.50 0.67 -13.13
N ALA A 116 11.05 1.76 -12.52
CA ALA A 116 11.71 2.31 -11.35
C ALA A 116 11.76 1.32 -10.18
N PHE A 117 10.70 0.53 -9.98
CA PHE A 117 10.71 -0.55 -8.97
C PHE A 117 11.75 -1.63 -9.28
N PHE A 118 11.87 -2.01 -10.54
CA PHE A 118 12.89 -2.95 -10.98
C PHE A 118 14.30 -2.38 -10.77
N ASP A 119 14.53 -1.14 -11.19
CA ASP A 119 15.84 -0.48 -11.10
C ASP A 119 16.28 -0.25 -9.65
N LEU A 120 15.34 -0.17 -8.71
CA LEU A 120 15.59 0.08 -7.30
C LEU A 120 16.57 -0.94 -6.69
N VAL A 121 16.50 -2.19 -7.09
CA VAL A 121 17.33 -3.28 -6.58
C VAL A 121 18.38 -3.77 -7.58
N ILE A 122 18.11 -3.71 -8.88
CA ILE A 122 19.05 -4.19 -9.91
C ILE A 122 20.32 -3.33 -9.96
N HIS A 123 20.19 -2.02 -9.75
CA HIS A 123 21.28 -1.05 -9.73
C HIS A 123 21.74 -0.71 -8.32
N SER A 124 21.32 -1.47 -7.32
CA SER A 124 21.77 -1.27 -5.94
C SER A 124 23.20 -1.78 -5.74
N THR A 125 23.87 -1.30 -4.69
CA THR A 125 25.18 -1.83 -4.25
C THR A 125 25.12 -3.32 -3.88
N ALA A 126 23.92 -3.83 -3.65
CA ALA A 126 23.65 -5.23 -3.36
C ALA A 126 23.83 -6.17 -4.55
N LYS A 127 23.87 -5.63 -5.75
CA LYS A 127 23.94 -6.43 -7.00
C LYS A 127 22.95 -7.59 -6.99
N ALA A 128 21.68 -7.28 -7.10
CA ALA A 128 20.64 -8.31 -7.25
C ALA A 128 21.00 -9.26 -8.39
N LYS A 129 20.84 -10.55 -8.16
CA LYS A 129 21.09 -11.56 -9.21
C LYS A 129 19.93 -11.61 -10.19
N GLU A 130 18.72 -11.60 -9.66
CA GLU A 130 17.50 -11.74 -10.42
C GLU A 130 16.42 -10.86 -9.79
N VAL A 131 15.70 -10.15 -10.62
CA VAL A 131 14.56 -9.32 -10.23
C VAL A 131 13.38 -9.65 -11.11
N ASN A 132 12.31 -10.11 -10.50
CA ASN A 132 11.03 -10.31 -11.16
C ASN A 132 9.99 -9.41 -10.53
N ILE A 133 9.03 -8.99 -11.32
CA ILE A 133 7.91 -8.19 -10.84
C ILE A 133 6.59 -8.93 -11.09
N VAL A 134 5.61 -8.60 -10.25
CA VAL A 134 4.24 -9.09 -10.38
C VAL A 134 3.31 -7.93 -10.01
N GLU A 135 2.18 -7.85 -10.65
CA GLU A 135 1.19 -6.84 -10.29
C GLU A 135 0.62 -7.12 -8.92
N ARG A 136 0.47 -6.08 -8.10
CA ARG A 136 0.01 -6.22 -6.70
C ARG A 136 -1.32 -6.96 -6.59
N SER A 137 -2.25 -6.72 -7.50
CA SER A 137 -3.54 -7.41 -7.51
C SER A 137 -3.42 -8.91 -7.75
N ILE A 138 -2.45 -9.34 -8.56
CA ILE A 138 -2.15 -10.76 -8.76
C ILE A 138 -1.58 -11.35 -7.45
N ALA A 139 -0.67 -10.65 -6.80
CA ALA A 139 -0.16 -11.06 -5.49
C ALA A 139 -1.29 -11.13 -4.44
N ASP A 140 -2.19 -10.15 -4.43
CA ASP A 140 -3.38 -10.18 -3.57
C ASP A 140 -4.24 -11.41 -3.83
N ALA A 141 -4.53 -11.72 -5.09
CA ALA A 141 -5.34 -12.89 -5.45
C ALA A 141 -4.69 -14.21 -5.01
N VAL A 142 -3.37 -14.32 -5.14
CA VAL A 142 -2.61 -15.47 -4.62
C VAL A 142 -2.70 -15.52 -3.10
N GLY A 143 -2.55 -14.39 -2.42
CA GLY A 143 -2.67 -14.29 -0.96
C GLY A 143 -4.06 -14.66 -0.44
N LEU A 144 -5.11 -14.39 -1.22
CA LEU A 144 -6.49 -14.78 -0.96
C LEU A 144 -6.78 -16.24 -1.31
N ASN A 145 -5.82 -16.95 -1.88
CA ASN A 145 -5.98 -18.33 -2.37
C ASN A 145 -7.06 -18.47 -3.46
N LEU A 146 -7.17 -17.48 -4.33
CA LEU A 146 -8.10 -17.50 -5.45
C LEU A 146 -7.49 -18.23 -6.66
N ASP A 147 -8.32 -18.96 -7.41
CA ASP A 147 -7.90 -19.63 -8.63
C ASP A 147 -7.91 -18.64 -9.81
N ILE A 148 -6.78 -17.97 -10.00
CA ILE A 148 -6.62 -16.96 -11.05
C ILE A 148 -6.73 -17.60 -12.44
N GLN A 149 -6.22 -18.82 -12.62
CA GLN A 149 -6.16 -19.47 -13.92
C GLN A 149 -7.54 -19.83 -14.47
N ASN A 150 -8.46 -20.24 -13.61
CA ASN A 150 -9.77 -20.76 -14.01
C ASN A 150 -10.91 -19.81 -13.74
N THR A 151 -10.69 -18.70 -13.02
CA THR A 151 -11.76 -17.74 -12.73
C THR A 151 -12.33 -17.13 -14.01
N LYS A 152 -13.63 -17.00 -14.08
CA LYS A 152 -14.33 -16.29 -15.16
C LYS A 152 -14.43 -14.79 -14.90
N GLY A 153 -14.21 -14.36 -13.67
CA GLY A 153 -14.20 -12.95 -13.29
C GLY A 153 -14.22 -12.77 -11.77
N ILE A 154 -13.24 -12.03 -11.27
CA ILE A 154 -13.20 -11.52 -9.89
C ILE A 154 -12.72 -10.08 -9.93
N MET A 155 -13.08 -9.30 -8.91
CA MET A 155 -12.53 -7.97 -8.72
C MET A 155 -11.75 -7.91 -7.42
N ILE A 156 -10.55 -7.37 -7.48
CA ILE A 156 -9.72 -7.03 -6.32
C ILE A 156 -9.74 -5.52 -6.14
N ALA A 157 -10.02 -5.06 -4.94
CA ALA A 157 -9.90 -3.65 -4.53
C ALA A 157 -8.89 -3.55 -3.39
N ASN A 158 -7.69 -3.10 -3.70
CA ASN A 158 -6.63 -2.91 -2.73
C ASN A 158 -6.66 -1.46 -2.24
N PHE A 159 -7.09 -1.27 -0.99
CA PHE A 159 -7.16 0.04 -0.32
C PHE A 159 -5.87 0.29 0.45
N GLY A 160 -4.99 1.08 -0.12
CA GLY A 160 -3.68 1.39 0.45
C GLY A 160 -3.61 2.71 1.21
N GLY A 161 -2.38 3.15 1.48
CA GLY A 161 -2.11 4.39 2.22
C GLY A 161 -2.43 5.66 1.44
N GLU A 162 -2.14 5.69 0.15
CA GLU A 162 -2.40 6.87 -0.71
C GLU A 162 -3.22 6.53 -1.96
N THR A 163 -3.37 5.26 -2.31
CA THR A 163 -4.07 4.82 -3.51
C THR A 163 -5.00 3.66 -3.23
N THR A 164 -6.01 3.53 -4.07
CA THR A 164 -6.85 2.33 -4.19
C THR A 164 -6.63 1.75 -5.58
N GLU A 165 -6.21 0.49 -5.65
CA GLU A 165 -5.96 -0.21 -6.89
C GLU A 165 -7.11 -1.16 -7.17
N LEU A 166 -7.81 -0.95 -8.28
CA LEU A 166 -8.92 -1.77 -8.73
C LEU A 166 -8.48 -2.64 -9.88
N SER A 167 -8.75 -3.94 -9.81
CA SER A 167 -8.34 -4.89 -10.85
C SER A 167 -9.43 -5.92 -11.10
N VAL A 168 -9.70 -6.18 -12.36
CA VAL A 168 -10.58 -7.25 -12.84
C VAL A 168 -9.71 -8.38 -13.37
N LEU A 169 -9.84 -9.56 -12.78
CA LEU A 169 -9.06 -10.75 -13.15
C LEU A 169 -9.99 -11.79 -13.76
N ALA A 170 -9.54 -12.38 -14.86
CA ALA A 170 -10.24 -13.48 -15.54
C ALA A 170 -9.27 -14.26 -16.43
N GLY A 171 -9.46 -15.56 -16.52
CA GLY A 171 -8.71 -16.39 -17.47
C GLY A 171 -7.21 -16.37 -17.32
N GLY A 172 -6.70 -16.28 -16.11
CA GLY A 172 -5.26 -16.34 -15.81
C GLY A 172 -4.55 -15.00 -15.76
N GLY A 173 -5.25 -13.88 -15.91
CA GLY A 173 -4.60 -12.57 -15.91
C GLY A 173 -5.52 -11.41 -15.60
N MET A 174 -4.96 -10.22 -15.74
CA MET A 174 -5.67 -8.97 -15.55
C MET A 174 -6.35 -8.54 -16.85
N VAL A 175 -7.66 -8.26 -16.76
CA VAL A 175 -8.48 -7.80 -17.88
C VAL A 175 -8.56 -6.29 -17.95
N LEU A 176 -8.87 -5.67 -16.80
CA LEU A 176 -8.98 -4.23 -16.64
C LEU A 176 -8.40 -3.83 -15.29
N ASN A 177 -7.93 -2.61 -15.20
CA ASN A 177 -7.45 -2.03 -13.95
C ASN A 177 -7.69 -0.54 -13.88
N ARG A 178 -7.62 0.00 -12.69
CA ARG A 178 -7.64 1.45 -12.44
C ARG A 178 -6.98 1.74 -11.10
N LEU A 179 -6.12 2.77 -11.06
CA LEU A 179 -5.58 3.33 -9.85
C LEU A 179 -6.36 4.61 -9.52
N VAL A 180 -6.91 4.65 -8.30
CA VAL A 180 -7.60 5.82 -7.74
C VAL A 180 -6.68 6.46 -6.70
N LYS A 181 -6.47 7.75 -6.77
CA LYS A 181 -5.60 8.49 -5.83
C LYS A 181 -6.35 8.83 -4.55
N VAL A 182 -6.90 7.81 -3.92
CA VAL A 182 -7.61 7.85 -2.63
C VAL A 182 -7.11 6.71 -1.79
N GLY A 183 -6.68 7.01 -0.58
CA GLY A 183 -6.22 6.04 0.40
C GLY A 183 -6.31 6.58 1.81
N GLY A 184 -5.70 5.89 2.77
CA GLY A 184 -5.72 6.31 4.18
C GLY A 184 -5.29 7.74 4.41
N HIS A 185 -4.27 8.19 3.68
CA HIS A 185 -3.78 9.58 3.75
C HIS A 185 -4.85 10.60 3.34
N THR A 186 -5.63 10.31 2.31
CA THR A 186 -6.72 11.19 1.85
C THR A 186 -7.77 11.39 2.94
N PHE A 187 -8.15 10.30 3.61
CA PHE A 187 -9.11 10.34 4.71
C PHE A 187 -8.55 11.10 5.91
N ASP A 188 -7.32 10.79 6.30
CA ASP A 188 -6.67 11.43 7.45
C ASP A 188 -6.50 12.93 7.24
N GLN A 189 -6.11 13.35 6.04
CA GLN A 189 -5.99 14.77 5.69
C GLN A 189 -7.35 15.48 5.69
N GLY A 190 -8.39 14.80 5.21
CA GLY A 190 -9.75 15.32 5.27
C GLY A 190 -10.24 15.52 6.70
N ILE A 191 -9.94 14.59 7.59
CA ILE A 191 -10.25 14.70 9.03
C ILE A 191 -9.51 15.88 9.65
N ILE A 192 -8.20 16.00 9.39
CA ILE A 192 -7.38 17.12 9.89
C ILE A 192 -7.97 18.46 9.45
N ASN A 193 -8.33 18.59 8.18
CA ASN A 193 -8.88 19.82 7.63
C ASN A 193 -10.23 20.18 8.24
N LEU A 194 -11.14 19.22 8.39
CA LEU A 194 -12.45 19.47 8.98
C LEU A 194 -12.38 19.79 10.48
N VAL A 195 -11.52 19.14 11.24
CA VAL A 195 -11.28 19.47 12.65
C VAL A 195 -10.73 20.90 12.77
N LYS A 196 -9.79 21.26 11.90
CA LYS A 196 -9.24 22.61 11.85
C LYS A 196 -10.30 23.66 11.60
N HIS A 197 -11.17 23.46 10.61
CA HIS A 197 -12.21 24.41 10.28
C HIS A 197 -13.36 24.44 11.28
N SER A 198 -13.74 23.30 11.86
CA SER A 198 -14.89 23.21 12.77
C SER A 198 -14.57 23.59 14.21
N HIS A 199 -13.34 23.37 14.64
CA HIS A 199 -12.95 23.52 16.05
C HIS A 199 -11.76 24.47 16.29
N ASP A 200 -11.22 25.10 15.22
CA ASP A 200 -9.96 25.87 15.29
C ASP A 200 -8.86 25.06 16.03
N PHE A 201 -8.73 23.80 15.66
CA PHE A 201 -7.94 22.81 16.37
C PHE A 201 -7.07 22.02 15.41
N LEU A 202 -5.77 21.99 15.67
CA LEU A 202 -4.82 21.26 14.82
C LEU A 202 -4.47 19.92 15.46
N ILE A 203 -4.80 18.85 14.75
CA ILE A 203 -4.39 17.49 15.09
C ILE A 203 -3.35 16.99 14.09
N GLY A 204 -2.50 16.05 14.51
CA GLY A 204 -1.53 15.39 13.66
C GLY A 204 -2.14 14.22 12.88
N ARG A 205 -1.38 13.72 11.92
CA ARG A 205 -1.78 12.57 11.08
C ARG A 205 -2.06 11.32 11.91
N GLN A 206 -1.24 11.05 12.93
CA GLN A 206 -1.42 9.89 13.81
C GLN A 206 -2.74 9.94 14.56
N THR A 207 -3.11 11.12 15.06
CA THR A 207 -4.39 11.34 15.74
C THR A 207 -5.57 11.15 14.79
N ALA A 208 -5.47 11.68 13.56
CA ALA A 208 -6.50 11.49 12.53
C ALA A 208 -6.68 10.01 12.18
N GLU A 209 -5.60 9.26 12.07
CA GLU A 209 -5.62 7.81 11.84
C GLU A 209 -6.32 7.06 12.99
N VAL A 210 -6.03 7.43 14.24
CA VAL A 210 -6.71 6.87 15.41
C VAL A 210 -8.21 7.16 15.36
N LEU A 211 -8.62 8.39 15.05
CA LEU A 211 -10.03 8.75 14.88
C LEU A 211 -10.71 7.90 13.81
N ARG A 212 -10.09 7.75 12.66
CA ARG A 212 -10.60 6.93 11.56
C ARG A 212 -10.76 5.47 11.93
N ARG A 213 -9.83 4.91 12.69
CA ARG A 213 -9.83 3.49 13.08
C ARG A 213 -10.77 3.17 14.24
N ASN A 214 -11.01 4.11 15.13
CA ASN A 214 -11.80 3.85 16.34
C ASN A 214 -13.31 4.00 16.15
N PHE A 215 -13.75 4.59 15.05
CA PHE A 215 -15.16 4.75 14.78
C PHE A 215 -15.62 3.89 13.60
N ASN A 216 -16.75 3.19 13.76
CA ASN A 216 -17.46 2.66 12.62
C ASN A 216 -18.31 3.80 12.01
N VAL A 217 -17.73 4.50 11.04
CA VAL A 217 -18.37 5.67 10.43
C VAL A 217 -19.61 5.34 9.60
N PHE A 218 -19.84 4.07 9.27
CA PHE A 218 -20.96 3.63 8.43
C PHE A 218 -22.19 3.22 9.26
N THR A 219 -21.96 2.63 10.44
CA THR A 219 -23.04 2.08 11.27
C THR A 219 -22.96 2.50 12.74
N GLY A 220 -21.95 3.30 13.10
CA GLY A 220 -21.76 3.75 14.47
C GLY A 220 -22.84 4.75 14.92
N ASP A 221 -22.98 4.88 16.24
CA ASP A 221 -23.87 5.86 16.86
C ASP A 221 -23.47 7.27 16.47
N SER A 222 -24.42 8.07 15.97
CA SER A 222 -24.17 9.46 15.56
C SER A 222 -23.75 10.39 16.68
N ASP A 223 -24.00 10.00 17.94
CA ASP A 223 -23.62 10.76 19.12
C ASP A 223 -22.24 10.39 19.68
N SER A 224 -21.56 9.43 19.06
CA SER A 224 -20.21 9.02 19.48
C SER A 224 -19.22 10.15 19.34
N ILE A 225 -18.43 10.36 20.38
CA ILE A 225 -17.35 11.36 20.43
C ILE A 225 -16.09 10.72 20.99
N LEU A 226 -14.93 11.25 20.57
CA LEU A 226 -13.63 10.87 21.10
C LEU A 226 -12.82 12.13 21.44
N SER A 227 -12.29 12.20 22.65
CA SER A 227 -11.39 13.28 23.05
C SER A 227 -9.99 13.02 22.51
N VAL A 228 -9.44 13.97 21.79
CA VAL A 228 -8.11 13.87 21.17
C VAL A 228 -7.23 15.04 21.55
N ALA A 229 -5.92 14.78 21.59
CA ALA A 229 -4.91 15.79 21.84
C ALA A 229 -4.57 16.55 20.53
N GLY A 230 -4.31 17.83 20.67
CA GLY A 230 -3.91 18.69 19.57
C GLY A 230 -3.53 20.07 20.07
N ARG A 231 -3.48 21.04 19.16
CA ARG A 231 -3.17 22.43 19.47
C ARG A 231 -4.35 23.33 19.13
N ASP A 232 -4.80 24.11 20.11
CA ASP A 232 -5.77 25.17 19.88
C ASP A 232 -5.14 26.27 19.01
N LEU A 233 -5.75 26.58 17.88
CA LEU A 233 -5.20 27.55 16.92
C LEU A 233 -5.45 29.00 17.34
N ILE A 234 -6.38 29.25 18.25
CA ILE A 234 -6.67 30.60 18.78
C ILE A 234 -5.65 30.96 19.85
N THR A 235 -5.39 30.09 20.82
CA THR A 235 -4.49 30.34 21.94
C THR A 235 -3.07 29.82 21.74
N GLY A 236 -2.86 28.90 20.78
CA GLY A 236 -1.59 28.22 20.54
C GLY A 236 -1.25 27.16 21.58
N VAL A 237 -2.16 26.87 22.52
CA VAL A 237 -1.92 25.99 23.67
C VAL A 237 -2.28 24.53 23.31
N PRO A 238 -1.42 23.56 23.66
CA PRO A 238 -1.79 22.13 23.58
C PRO A 238 -2.97 21.85 24.53
N MET A 239 -3.96 21.12 24.01
CA MET A 239 -5.14 20.73 24.80
C MET A 239 -5.81 19.50 24.19
N ARG A 240 -6.87 19.04 24.84
CA ARG A 240 -7.73 17.98 24.34
C ARG A 240 -9.10 18.55 24.01
N LYS A 241 -9.65 18.11 22.87
CA LYS A 241 -11.03 18.47 22.47
C LYS A 241 -11.80 17.24 22.03
N PRO A 242 -13.12 17.23 22.23
CA PRO A 242 -13.97 16.15 21.71
C PRO A 242 -14.18 16.31 20.19
N VAL A 243 -14.09 15.19 19.47
CA VAL A 243 -14.40 15.12 18.05
C VAL A 243 -15.54 14.15 17.83
N SER A 244 -16.56 14.59 17.10
CA SER A 244 -17.75 13.78 16.81
C SER A 244 -17.50 12.84 15.62
N ILE A 245 -18.09 11.65 15.69
CA ILE A 245 -18.13 10.71 14.55
C ILE A 245 -18.78 11.35 13.31
N MET A 246 -19.71 12.26 13.50
CA MET A 246 -20.36 12.97 12.38
C MET A 246 -19.38 13.78 11.54
N LEU A 247 -18.38 14.36 12.17
CA LEU A 247 -17.33 15.11 11.48
C LEU A 247 -16.45 14.16 10.66
N ILE A 248 -16.13 12.99 11.21
CA ILE A 248 -15.33 11.96 10.53
C ILE A 248 -16.09 11.41 9.32
N ARG A 249 -17.39 11.12 9.46
CA ARG A 249 -18.26 10.73 8.34
C ARG A 249 -18.25 11.77 7.22
N ALA A 250 -18.36 13.05 7.57
CA ALA A 250 -18.33 14.15 6.60
C ALA A 250 -17.00 14.21 5.85
N ALA A 251 -15.88 14.01 6.55
CA ALA A 251 -14.55 14.01 5.95
C ALA A 251 -14.35 12.84 4.97
N MET A 252 -14.98 11.70 5.20
CA MET A 252 -14.77 10.47 4.43
C MET A 252 -15.72 10.32 3.26
N LYS A 253 -16.82 11.08 3.25
CA LYS A 253 -17.91 10.92 2.27
C LYS A 253 -17.44 11.02 0.82
N ASP A 254 -16.81 12.11 0.45
CA ASP A 254 -16.42 12.38 -0.94
C ASP A 254 -15.33 11.44 -1.45
N PRO A 255 -14.25 11.16 -0.69
CA PRO A 255 -13.25 10.18 -1.11
C PRO A 255 -13.80 8.77 -1.27
N LEU A 256 -14.70 8.34 -0.38
CA LEU A 256 -15.37 7.04 -0.50
C LEU A 256 -16.25 6.96 -1.75
N LEU A 257 -16.99 8.02 -2.03
CA LEU A 257 -17.83 8.10 -3.22
C LEU A 257 -17.00 8.06 -4.50
N GLU A 258 -15.80 8.66 -4.50
CA GLU A 258 -14.86 8.59 -5.63
C GLU A 258 -14.45 7.13 -5.89
N CYS A 259 -14.13 6.38 -4.85
CA CYS A 259 -13.82 4.95 -4.96
C CYS A 259 -15.01 4.14 -5.51
N VAL A 260 -16.22 4.38 -5.00
CA VAL A 260 -17.45 3.70 -5.46
C VAL A 260 -17.70 3.98 -6.93
N LYS A 261 -17.60 5.24 -7.35
CA LYS A 261 -17.76 5.63 -8.77
C LYS A 261 -16.73 4.98 -9.66
N ALA A 262 -15.50 4.86 -9.20
CA ALA A 262 -14.42 4.18 -9.93
C ALA A 262 -14.72 2.69 -10.10
N ILE A 263 -15.22 2.01 -9.06
CA ILE A 263 -15.64 0.61 -9.14
C ILE A 263 -16.77 0.46 -10.17
N GLN A 264 -17.81 1.28 -10.09
CA GLN A 264 -18.95 1.25 -11.01
C GLN A 264 -18.51 1.50 -12.46
N SER A 265 -17.65 2.48 -12.68
CA SER A 265 -17.10 2.79 -14.01
C SER A 265 -16.29 1.63 -14.57
N LEU A 266 -15.50 0.96 -13.74
CA LEU A 266 -14.71 -0.20 -14.16
C LEU A 266 -15.63 -1.38 -14.52
N LEU A 267 -16.68 -1.62 -13.74
CA LEU A 267 -17.69 -2.65 -14.04
C LEU A 267 -18.42 -2.37 -15.35
N ASP A 268 -18.77 -1.12 -15.63
CA ASP A 268 -19.44 -0.72 -16.88
C ASP A 268 -18.57 -1.02 -18.11
N ARG A 269 -17.25 -0.96 -17.97
CA ARG A 269 -16.29 -1.26 -19.02
C ARG A 269 -15.91 -2.73 -19.10
N THR A 270 -16.30 -3.52 -18.11
CA THR A 270 -15.97 -4.95 -18.06
C THR A 270 -16.84 -5.72 -19.03
N PRO A 271 -16.28 -6.69 -19.80
CA PRO A 271 -17.05 -7.54 -20.69
C PRO A 271 -18.21 -8.24 -19.95
N PRO A 272 -19.38 -8.39 -20.59
CA PRO A 272 -20.59 -8.88 -19.89
C PRO A 272 -20.42 -10.24 -19.20
N GLU A 273 -19.68 -11.17 -19.79
CA GLU A 273 -19.44 -12.50 -19.19
C GLU A 273 -18.58 -12.41 -17.93
N VAL A 274 -17.54 -11.57 -17.97
CA VAL A 274 -16.64 -11.34 -16.84
C VAL A 274 -17.38 -10.61 -15.73
N ARG A 275 -18.16 -9.59 -16.08
CA ARG A 275 -18.99 -8.84 -15.12
C ARG A 275 -20.00 -9.75 -14.42
N LYS A 276 -20.65 -10.63 -15.15
CA LYS A 276 -21.57 -11.62 -14.56
C LYS A 276 -20.85 -12.49 -13.53
N ALA A 277 -19.67 -12.96 -13.85
CA ALA A 277 -18.86 -13.75 -12.92
C ALA A 277 -18.46 -12.95 -11.67
N ILE A 278 -18.15 -11.66 -11.80
CA ILE A 278 -17.87 -10.79 -10.65
C ILE A 278 -19.09 -10.68 -9.72
N TYR A 279 -20.31 -10.55 -10.27
CA TYR A 279 -21.53 -10.54 -9.47
C TYR A 279 -21.74 -11.85 -8.69
N GLU A 280 -21.29 -12.96 -9.24
CA GLU A 280 -21.37 -14.27 -8.58
C GLU A 280 -20.24 -14.48 -7.55
N ASN A 281 -19.01 -14.10 -7.90
CA ASN A 281 -17.81 -14.33 -7.08
C ASN A 281 -17.56 -13.23 -6.04
N GLY A 282 -17.94 -12.00 -6.35
CA GLY A 282 -17.81 -10.86 -5.45
C GLY A 282 -16.58 -10.00 -5.69
N ILE A 283 -16.45 -8.96 -4.86
CA ILE A 283 -15.32 -8.04 -4.78
C ILE A 283 -14.51 -8.39 -3.54
N PHE A 284 -13.21 -8.53 -3.70
CA PHE A 284 -12.29 -8.84 -2.60
C PHE A 284 -11.54 -7.57 -2.19
N LEU A 285 -11.64 -7.21 -0.91
CA LEU A 285 -11.00 -6.03 -0.36
C LEU A 285 -9.68 -6.42 0.32
N THR A 286 -8.61 -5.76 -0.07
CA THR A 286 -7.27 -5.93 0.49
C THR A 286 -6.66 -4.56 0.80
N GLY A 287 -5.43 -4.55 1.34
CA GLY A 287 -4.75 -3.33 1.74
C GLY A 287 -5.12 -2.87 3.15
N GLY A 288 -4.24 -2.08 3.76
CA GLY A 288 -4.37 -1.71 5.18
C GLY A 288 -5.64 -0.91 5.51
N LEU A 289 -6.12 -0.09 4.59
CA LEU A 289 -7.35 0.68 4.78
C LEU A 289 -8.59 -0.22 4.81
N ALA A 290 -8.55 -1.42 4.23
CA ALA A 290 -9.66 -2.37 4.26
C ALA A 290 -9.99 -2.88 5.68
N ASN A 291 -9.09 -2.67 6.65
CA ASN A 291 -9.36 -2.90 8.07
C ASN A 291 -10.36 -1.90 8.68
N MET A 292 -10.71 -0.84 7.95
CA MET A 292 -11.63 0.17 8.45
C MET A 292 -13.00 -0.43 8.74
N PRO A 293 -13.53 -0.28 9.97
CA PRO A 293 -14.81 -0.88 10.34
C PRO A 293 -15.94 -0.45 9.41
N GLY A 294 -16.68 -1.43 8.89
CA GLY A 294 -17.86 -1.20 8.05
C GLY A 294 -17.59 -0.90 6.58
N LEU A 295 -16.35 -0.81 6.13
CA LEU A 295 -16.03 -0.55 4.71
C LEU A 295 -16.60 -1.64 3.80
N GLU A 296 -16.47 -2.90 4.18
CA GLU A 296 -16.97 -4.04 3.42
C GLU A 296 -18.48 -3.91 3.15
N ILE A 297 -19.24 -3.66 4.20
CA ILE A 297 -20.71 -3.50 4.10
C ILE A 297 -21.07 -2.27 3.27
N TYR A 298 -20.34 -1.18 3.43
CA TYR A 298 -20.56 0.05 2.67
C TYR A 298 -20.35 -0.19 1.16
N ILE A 299 -19.23 -0.80 0.77
CA ILE A 299 -18.97 -1.12 -0.65
C ILE A 299 -20.03 -2.04 -1.21
N GLU A 300 -20.41 -3.09 -0.49
CA GLU A 300 -21.46 -4.04 -0.90
C GLU A 300 -22.78 -3.33 -1.15
N GLN A 301 -23.21 -2.46 -0.24
CA GLN A 301 -24.48 -1.72 -0.37
C GLN A 301 -24.44 -0.72 -1.52
N MET A 302 -23.33 -0.01 -1.71
CA MET A 302 -23.22 1.03 -2.72
C MET A 302 -23.08 0.46 -4.14
N VAL A 303 -22.38 -0.65 -4.29
CA VAL A 303 -22.08 -1.27 -5.60
C VAL A 303 -23.09 -2.36 -5.96
N GLY A 304 -23.72 -2.98 -4.97
CA GLY A 304 -24.69 -4.06 -5.20
C GLY A 304 -24.04 -5.42 -5.49
N ILE A 305 -22.78 -5.58 -5.12
CA ILE A 305 -22.03 -6.84 -5.28
C ILE A 305 -21.50 -7.25 -3.91
N LYS A 306 -21.61 -8.53 -3.57
CA LYS A 306 -21.06 -9.06 -2.33
C LYS A 306 -19.58 -8.74 -2.22
N SER A 307 -19.17 -8.17 -1.09
CA SER A 307 -17.81 -7.78 -0.83
C SER A 307 -17.25 -8.56 0.34
N ARG A 308 -15.98 -8.98 0.23
CA ARG A 308 -15.29 -9.77 1.26
C ARG A 308 -13.92 -9.17 1.52
N THR A 309 -13.62 -8.93 2.79
CA THR A 309 -12.32 -8.44 3.20
C THR A 309 -11.39 -9.62 3.49
N ALA A 310 -10.13 -9.55 3.04
CA ALA A 310 -9.10 -10.52 3.40
C ALA A 310 -8.94 -10.60 4.92
N LEU A 311 -8.55 -11.76 5.45
CA LEU A 311 -8.35 -11.95 6.89
C LEU A 311 -7.30 -11.00 7.45
N GLU A 312 -6.18 -10.84 6.73
CA GLU A 312 -5.11 -9.90 7.04
C GLU A 312 -4.90 -8.99 5.83
N PRO A 313 -5.77 -8.01 5.63
CA PRO A 313 -5.79 -7.26 4.37
C PRO A 313 -4.53 -6.44 4.12
N ASP A 314 -3.87 -5.95 5.15
CA ASP A 314 -2.64 -5.16 5.04
C ASP A 314 -1.43 -5.98 4.57
N THR A 315 -1.39 -7.28 4.84
CA THR A 315 -0.31 -8.18 4.43
C THR A 315 -0.70 -9.16 3.33
N CYS A 316 -1.87 -9.00 2.73
CA CYS A 316 -2.38 -9.92 1.71
C CYS A 316 -1.42 -10.05 0.52
N ALA A 317 -0.95 -8.95 -0.05
CA ALA A 317 -0.04 -8.96 -1.18
C ALA A 317 1.31 -9.59 -0.84
N VAL A 318 1.92 -9.24 0.28
CA VAL A 318 3.21 -9.83 0.68
C VAL A 318 3.09 -11.32 1.02
N ASN A 319 1.98 -11.76 1.58
CA ASN A 319 1.67 -13.18 1.72
C ASN A 319 1.54 -13.88 0.36
N GLY A 320 0.96 -13.21 -0.61
CA GLY A 320 0.92 -13.68 -2.00
C GLY A 320 2.32 -13.82 -2.59
N LEU A 321 3.19 -12.85 -2.36
CA LEU A 321 4.60 -12.91 -2.78
C LEU A 321 5.33 -14.10 -2.15
N LYS A 322 5.13 -14.34 -0.87
CA LYS A 322 5.66 -15.55 -0.20
C LYS A 322 5.27 -16.82 -0.95
N ARG A 323 4.00 -16.97 -1.28
CA ARG A 323 3.50 -18.15 -2.00
C ARG A 323 4.06 -18.27 -3.41
N ILE A 324 4.18 -17.16 -4.12
CA ILE A 324 4.81 -17.10 -5.45
C ILE A 324 6.27 -17.55 -5.38
N ILE A 325 7.02 -17.07 -4.39
CA ILE A 325 8.42 -17.43 -4.18
C ILE A 325 8.58 -18.92 -3.85
N MET A 326 7.65 -19.48 -3.08
CA MET A 326 7.71 -20.88 -2.65
C MET A 326 7.21 -21.88 -3.69
N SER A 327 6.56 -21.43 -4.76
CA SER A 327 5.94 -22.30 -5.77
C SER A 327 6.49 -22.03 -7.17
N LYS A 328 7.03 -23.05 -7.82
CA LYS A 328 7.48 -22.94 -9.21
C LYS A 328 6.35 -22.60 -10.18
N ASP A 329 5.17 -23.13 -9.96
CA ASP A 329 4.02 -22.90 -10.81
C ASP A 329 3.53 -21.44 -10.71
N LEU A 330 3.52 -20.88 -9.51
CA LEU A 330 3.10 -19.49 -9.29
C LEU A 330 4.13 -18.49 -9.82
N ARG A 331 5.40 -18.85 -9.93
CA ARG A 331 6.44 -17.97 -10.50
C ARG A 331 6.15 -17.59 -11.96
N LYS A 332 5.34 -18.34 -12.67
CA LYS A 332 4.86 -17.99 -14.02
C LYS A 332 4.04 -16.71 -14.06
N LEU A 333 3.51 -16.27 -12.92
CA LEU A 333 2.78 -15.01 -12.78
C LEU A 333 3.70 -13.80 -12.76
N THR A 334 5.01 -14.01 -12.60
CA THR A 334 6.01 -12.94 -12.56
C THR A 334 6.60 -12.70 -13.95
N PHE A 335 7.16 -11.51 -14.15
CA PHE A 335 7.85 -11.15 -15.39
C PHE A 335 9.08 -10.30 -15.12
N SER A 336 10.00 -10.24 -16.08
CA SER A 336 11.22 -9.44 -16.00
C SER A 336 11.17 -8.26 -16.95
N MET A 337 11.54 -7.07 -16.46
CA MET A 337 11.62 -5.87 -17.30
C MET A 337 12.78 -5.90 -18.30
N ILE A 338 13.76 -6.79 -18.12
CA ILE A 338 14.87 -6.95 -19.05
C ILE A 338 14.38 -7.56 -20.36
N GLU A 339 13.48 -8.55 -20.31
CA GLU A 339 12.96 -9.22 -21.49
C GLU A 339 12.17 -8.28 -22.41
N ASP A 340 11.45 -7.32 -21.83
CA ASP A 340 10.68 -6.35 -22.60
C ASP A 340 11.57 -5.36 -23.36
N ASN A 341 12.73 -4.98 -22.82
CA ASN A 341 13.68 -4.12 -23.50
C ASN A 341 14.29 -4.78 -24.76
N TYR A 342 14.45 -6.09 -24.77
CA TYR A 342 14.96 -6.83 -25.95
C TYR A 342 13.92 -7.00 -27.05
N ARG A 343 12.64 -6.98 -26.74
CA ARG A 343 11.57 -7.08 -27.75
C ARG A 343 11.43 -5.84 -28.60
N TRP A 344 11.83 -4.68 -28.11
CA TRP A 344 11.80 -3.41 -28.85
C TRP A 344 13.05 -3.13 -29.67
N MET A 345 14.11 -3.93 -29.50
CA MET A 345 15.36 -3.83 -30.23
C MET A 345 15.45 -4.81 -31.42
N ARG A 346 14.43 -5.61 -31.67
CA ARG A 346 14.26 -6.48 -32.82
C ARG A 346 13.12 -5.95 -33.70
#